data_899c373c9b780ebbd67fc8af420d7770
#
_entry.id   899c373c9b780ebbd67fc8af420d7770
#
_cell.length_a   1.000
_cell.length_b   1.000
_cell.length_c   1.000
_cell.angle_alpha   90.00
_cell.angle_beta   90.00
_cell.angle_gamma   90.00
#
_symmetry.space_group_name_H-M   'P 1'
#
loop_
_entity.id
_entity.type
_entity.pdbx_description
1 polymer ?
#
loop_
_entity_poly.entity_id
_entity_poly.type
_entity_poly.pdbx_seq_one_letter_code
_entity_poly.pdbx_strand_id
1 'polypeptide(L)'
;MSATDEIARHEYHFDRHRPEYRNQFLNITHEMHRTCPLAWTGTYGGHWVAAGGHEVFELARCPHVSNDHDVHNERRGYKGISIPTMLDAGNFRGGMLEMDDPEHRYYRDALNPYLSPAAVKRWQPFVDEVVRACLDDHIESGRIDFVDDLANVVPAVLTLAMLGVPLAKWRMYNEPAHASVYTPPDSPNAERVRELYMAMGVDLFTNLAEIRDNPRPGIIDALARLRIDGEAPPDIELIGMLNLLIGGGFDTTTALTAHALEWLGEHTDERERLTTHRAALLNPATEEFLRYFTPAPGDARTISADMDLDGVVLKEGERLWLSWAMANRDPSLFDDPDDLVLDRKANRHFSFGLGVHRCIGSNVARTVFKSMLCAVLDRMPDYRCDPDGTVHYDTIGVIQGMRHLPATFTPGRALGPGLDETVDRLQRICDEQGLARPITERKEAAVIDF
;
A
#
# COMPACT_ATOMS: atom_id res chain seq x y z
N MET A 1 -33.37 12.94 36.85
CA MET A 1 -31.98 13.13 36.35
C MET A 1 -31.39 11.73 36.43
N SER A 2 -31.40 11.06 35.31
CA SER A 2 -30.81 9.72 35.13
C SER A 2 -29.30 9.91 35.07
N ALA A 3 -28.56 9.28 35.96
CA ALA A 3 -27.12 9.08 35.78
C ALA A 3 -26.96 8.32 34.46
N THR A 4 -26.39 8.95 33.47
CA THR A 4 -25.87 8.24 32.32
C THR A 4 -24.80 7.31 32.88
N ASP A 5 -25.03 6.01 32.78
CA ASP A 5 -24.00 5.00 32.99
C ASP A 5 -22.85 5.36 32.07
N GLU A 6 -21.83 5.94 32.63
CA GLU A 6 -20.57 6.20 31.94
C GLU A 6 -19.95 4.82 31.73
N ILE A 7 -20.08 4.32 30.52
CA ILE A 7 -19.49 3.02 30.13
C ILE A 7 -18.00 3.13 30.39
N ALA A 8 -17.49 2.33 31.30
CA ALA A 8 -16.07 2.33 31.66
C ALA A 8 -15.25 1.94 30.43
N ARG A 9 -14.68 2.93 29.76
CA ARG A 9 -13.73 2.73 28.66
C ARG A 9 -12.37 2.39 29.25
N HIS A 10 -11.73 1.37 28.71
CA HIS A 10 -10.32 1.16 29.02
C HIS A 10 -9.51 2.20 28.23
N GLU A 11 -8.98 3.18 28.91
CA GLU A 11 -8.17 4.23 28.28
C GLU A 11 -6.72 3.78 28.13
N TYR A 12 -6.18 4.00 26.92
CA TYR A 12 -4.77 3.77 26.60
C TYR A 12 -4.24 4.93 25.78
N HIS A 13 -3.11 5.52 26.19
CA HIS A 13 -2.49 6.59 25.42
C HIS A 13 -1.83 6.01 24.16
N PHE A 14 -2.41 6.32 23.00
CA PHE A 14 -1.96 5.80 21.71
C PHE A 14 -1.82 6.94 20.70
N ASP A 15 -0.60 7.15 20.19
CA ASP A 15 -0.32 8.14 19.13
C ASP A 15 0.73 7.60 18.16
N ARG A 16 0.26 6.98 17.08
CA ARG A 16 1.11 6.36 16.05
C ARG A 16 1.87 7.37 15.19
N HIS A 17 1.51 8.65 15.23
CA HIS A 17 2.19 9.70 14.48
C HIS A 17 3.39 10.29 15.24
N ARG A 18 3.74 9.72 16.38
CA ARG A 18 4.93 10.10 17.16
C ARG A 18 6.07 9.14 16.89
N PRO A 19 7.33 9.66 16.82
CA PRO A 19 8.53 8.81 16.71
C PRO A 19 8.65 7.80 17.85
N GLU A 20 8.21 8.17 19.05
CA GLU A 20 8.20 7.30 20.23
C GLU A 20 7.38 6.05 20.01
N TYR A 21 6.25 6.14 19.30
CA TYR A 21 5.44 4.98 18.97
C TYR A 21 6.21 3.98 18.10
N ARG A 22 6.91 4.45 17.07
CA ARG A 22 7.75 3.59 16.23
C ARG A 22 8.78 2.84 17.06
N ASN A 23 9.48 3.56 17.95
CA ASN A 23 10.56 3.00 18.79
C ASN A 23 10.05 2.00 19.84
N GLN A 24 8.78 2.11 20.24
CA GLN A 24 8.15 1.28 21.27
C GLN A 24 7.05 0.36 20.72
N PHE A 25 6.95 0.22 19.40
CA PHE A 25 5.86 -0.49 18.74
C PHE A 25 5.58 -1.87 19.36
N LEU A 26 6.61 -2.71 19.54
CA LEU A 26 6.45 -4.04 20.11
C LEU A 26 5.99 -3.99 21.57
N ASN A 27 6.58 -3.11 22.39
CA ASN A 27 6.19 -2.98 23.80
C ASN A 27 4.72 -2.55 23.94
N ILE A 28 4.29 -1.56 23.15
CA ILE A 28 2.91 -1.07 23.12
C ILE A 28 1.98 -2.18 22.64
N THR A 29 2.36 -2.91 21.60
CA THR A 29 1.59 -4.03 21.04
C THR A 29 1.38 -5.13 22.07
N HIS A 30 2.45 -5.58 22.75
CA HIS A 30 2.38 -6.60 23.78
C HIS A 30 1.56 -6.16 24.99
N GLU A 31 1.69 -4.91 25.38
CA GLU A 31 0.88 -4.37 26.48
C GLU A 31 -0.59 -4.38 26.13
N MET A 32 -0.97 -3.89 24.96
CA MET A 32 -2.36 -3.87 24.50
C MET A 32 -2.92 -5.29 24.36
N HIS A 33 -2.21 -6.24 23.77
CA HIS A 33 -2.67 -7.64 23.68
C HIS A 33 -2.95 -8.26 25.05
N ARG A 34 -2.12 -7.96 26.04
CA ARG A 34 -2.24 -8.53 27.37
C ARG A 34 -3.33 -7.89 28.22
N THR A 35 -3.55 -6.57 28.07
CA THR A 35 -4.39 -5.80 29.01
C THR A 35 -5.69 -5.34 28.39
N CYS A 36 -5.69 -5.02 27.07
CA CYS A 36 -6.78 -4.27 26.47
C CYS A 36 -6.68 -4.25 24.93
N PRO A 37 -6.99 -5.37 24.25
CA PRO A 37 -6.87 -5.47 22.80
C PRO A 37 -7.81 -4.53 22.02
N LEU A 38 -8.83 -3.96 22.69
CA LEU A 38 -9.70 -2.89 22.20
C LEU A 38 -9.73 -1.77 23.23
N ALA A 39 -9.02 -0.67 22.98
CA ALA A 39 -8.86 0.44 23.91
C ALA A 39 -9.36 1.77 23.34
N TRP A 40 -9.75 2.69 24.22
CA TRP A 40 -10.02 4.08 23.87
C TRP A 40 -8.79 4.93 24.06
N THR A 41 -8.51 5.83 23.12
CA THR A 41 -7.51 6.90 23.28
C THR A 41 -8.14 8.27 23.09
N GLY A 42 -7.71 9.24 23.89
CA GLY A 42 -8.17 10.63 23.77
C GLY A 42 -7.47 11.42 22.65
N THR A 43 -6.47 10.86 21.96
CA THR A 43 -5.76 11.54 20.89
C THR A 43 -6.67 11.87 19.71
N TYR A 44 -6.39 12.97 18.99
CA TYR A 44 -7.13 13.40 17.79
C TYR A 44 -8.65 13.47 17.95
N GLY A 45 -9.12 13.89 19.13
CA GLY A 45 -10.54 14.02 19.42
C GLY A 45 -11.22 12.73 19.94
N GLY A 46 -10.43 11.69 20.17
CA GLY A 46 -10.87 10.41 20.72
C GLY A 46 -11.24 9.37 19.66
N HIS A 47 -10.72 8.17 19.85
CA HIS A 47 -11.06 7.02 19.00
C HIS A 47 -10.71 5.68 19.66
N TRP A 48 -11.34 4.61 19.20
CA TRP A 48 -11.00 3.24 19.55
C TRP A 48 -9.76 2.76 18.80
N VAL A 49 -8.98 1.90 19.43
CA VAL A 49 -7.84 1.20 18.83
C VAL A 49 -8.05 -0.28 19.01
N ALA A 50 -8.25 -1.00 17.92
CA ALA A 50 -8.28 -2.46 17.90
C ALA A 50 -6.88 -2.98 17.58
N ALA A 51 -6.24 -3.63 18.54
CA ALA A 51 -4.88 -4.17 18.46
C ALA A 51 -4.88 -5.71 18.35
N GLY A 52 -5.85 -6.39 18.95
CA GLY A 52 -5.96 -7.85 18.92
C GLY A 52 -6.47 -8.38 17.60
N GLY A 53 -6.03 -9.58 17.24
CA GLY A 53 -6.41 -10.21 15.99
C GLY A 53 -7.89 -10.57 15.92
N HIS A 54 -8.50 -10.96 17.05
CA HIS A 54 -9.94 -11.21 17.16
C HIS A 54 -10.75 -9.93 16.91
N GLU A 55 -10.44 -8.84 17.61
CA GLU A 55 -11.13 -7.56 17.51
C GLU A 55 -11.01 -6.99 16.10
N VAL A 56 -9.82 -7.03 15.52
CA VAL A 56 -9.56 -6.58 14.14
C VAL A 56 -10.35 -7.43 13.15
N PHE A 57 -10.40 -8.76 13.32
CA PHE A 57 -11.12 -9.66 12.44
C PHE A 57 -12.63 -9.42 12.46
N GLU A 58 -13.22 -9.26 13.65
CA GLU A 58 -14.66 -9.03 13.81
C GLU A 58 -15.06 -7.63 13.32
N LEU A 59 -14.33 -6.59 13.74
CA LEU A 59 -14.65 -5.19 13.39
C LEU A 59 -14.46 -4.89 11.90
N ALA A 60 -13.42 -5.44 11.25
CA ALA A 60 -13.16 -5.21 9.82
C ALA A 60 -14.23 -5.82 8.90
N ARG A 61 -15.08 -6.73 9.41
CA ARG A 61 -16.13 -7.42 8.67
C ARG A 61 -17.54 -7.06 9.15
N CYS A 62 -17.62 -6.25 10.19
CA CYS A 62 -18.87 -5.85 10.79
C CYS A 62 -19.64 -4.88 9.88
N PRO A 63 -20.94 -5.11 9.60
CA PRO A 63 -21.74 -4.20 8.79
C PRO A 63 -22.02 -2.85 9.47
N HIS A 64 -21.74 -2.74 10.78
CA HIS A 64 -21.86 -1.50 11.55
C HIS A 64 -20.54 -0.73 11.64
N VAL A 65 -19.56 -1.08 10.80
CA VAL A 65 -18.24 -0.41 10.73
C VAL A 65 -18.04 0.10 9.32
N SER A 66 -18.13 1.43 9.17
CA SER A 66 -18.16 2.14 7.89
C SER A 66 -16.78 2.70 7.51
N ASN A 67 -16.48 2.68 6.23
CA ASN A 67 -15.33 3.36 5.61
C ASN A 67 -15.69 4.76 5.11
N ASP A 68 -16.97 5.10 5.06
CA ASP A 68 -17.44 6.27 4.33
C ASP A 68 -16.85 7.59 4.85
N HIS A 69 -16.56 8.46 3.90
CA HIS A 69 -16.19 9.84 4.13
C HIS A 69 -17.35 10.76 3.74
N ASP A 70 -18.01 11.32 4.72
CA ASP A 70 -19.00 12.37 4.52
C ASP A 70 -18.32 13.72 4.29
N VAL A 71 -18.06 14.02 3.02
CA VAL A 71 -17.37 15.24 2.59
C VAL A 71 -18.11 16.52 2.93
N HIS A 72 -19.42 16.44 3.24
CA HIS A 72 -20.22 17.59 3.65
C HIS A 72 -20.25 17.81 5.16
N ASN A 73 -19.67 16.87 5.94
CA ASN A 73 -19.65 16.89 7.40
C ASN A 73 -21.05 16.91 8.05
N GLU A 74 -22.04 16.29 7.42
CA GLU A 74 -23.41 16.20 7.90
C GLU A 74 -23.59 15.08 8.93
N ARG A 75 -22.72 14.05 8.85
CA ARG A 75 -22.72 12.87 9.73
C ARG A 75 -21.52 12.87 10.66
N ARG A 76 -21.80 12.71 11.95
CA ARG A 76 -20.76 12.66 12.96
C ARG A 76 -19.81 11.47 12.74
N GLY A 77 -18.50 11.75 12.73
CA GLY A 77 -17.45 10.74 12.69
C GLY A 77 -17.16 10.13 11.31
N TYR A 78 -17.98 10.36 10.30
CA TYR A 78 -17.78 9.83 8.94
C TYR A 78 -16.67 10.59 8.20
N LYS A 79 -15.42 10.29 8.55
CA LYS A 79 -14.19 10.97 8.12
C LYS A 79 -13.25 10.05 7.33
N GLY A 80 -13.79 9.01 6.70
CA GLY A 80 -13.01 8.05 5.92
C GLY A 80 -12.01 7.25 6.77
N ILE A 81 -10.89 6.91 6.16
CA ILE A 81 -9.93 5.93 6.68
C ILE A 81 -8.76 6.52 7.49
N SER A 82 -8.70 7.83 7.68
CA SER A 82 -7.57 8.51 8.33
C SER A 82 -7.90 9.05 9.72
N ILE A 83 -6.98 8.90 10.67
CA ILE A 83 -6.96 9.56 11.97
C ILE A 83 -5.53 10.06 12.23
N PRO A 84 -5.24 11.35 12.43
CA PRO A 84 -6.20 12.43 12.19
C PRO A 84 -6.65 12.44 10.73
N THR A 85 -7.80 13.06 10.47
CA THR A 85 -8.24 13.25 9.08
C THR A 85 -7.15 14.03 8.34
N MET A 86 -6.55 13.39 7.34
CA MET A 86 -5.55 14.07 6.52
C MET A 86 -6.26 15.07 5.63
N LEU A 87 -6.05 16.33 5.92
CA LEU A 87 -6.60 17.51 5.28
C LEU A 87 -8.07 17.81 5.65
N ASP A 88 -8.32 19.07 5.95
CA ASP A 88 -9.56 19.75 5.56
C ASP A 88 -9.60 19.83 4.01
N ALA A 89 -9.56 18.67 3.36
CA ALA A 89 -9.46 18.54 1.90
C ALA A 89 -10.79 18.88 1.22
N GLY A 90 -11.69 19.53 1.92
CA GLY A 90 -12.99 19.91 1.36
C GLY A 90 -13.81 18.68 0.93
N ASN A 91 -14.47 18.76 -0.21
CA ASN A 91 -15.35 17.73 -0.75
C ASN A 91 -14.59 16.66 -1.53
N PHE A 92 -13.48 16.10 -1.00
CA PHE A 92 -12.66 15.12 -1.68
C PHE A 92 -12.63 13.79 -0.91
N ARG A 93 -13.02 12.70 -1.58
CA ARG A 93 -12.91 11.33 -1.07
C ARG A 93 -11.66 10.64 -1.58
N GLY A 94 -11.05 9.80 -0.76
CA GLY A 94 -9.94 8.91 -1.11
C GLY A 94 -10.37 7.72 -1.97
N GLY A 95 -11.20 7.94 -3.00
CA GLY A 95 -11.71 6.90 -3.88
C GLY A 95 -12.60 5.87 -3.16
N MET A 96 -12.72 4.66 -3.75
CA MET A 96 -13.59 3.60 -3.20
C MET A 96 -13.19 3.12 -1.80
N LEU A 97 -11.99 3.43 -1.34
CA LEU A 97 -11.54 3.07 0.01
C LEU A 97 -12.34 3.83 1.09
N GLU A 98 -12.90 5.00 0.73
CA GLU A 98 -13.73 5.84 1.58
C GLU A 98 -15.21 5.83 1.16
N MET A 99 -15.69 4.70 0.66
CA MET A 99 -17.08 4.46 0.27
C MET A 99 -17.56 3.14 0.85
N ASP A 100 -18.82 3.05 1.23
CA ASP A 100 -19.48 1.79 1.60
C ASP A 100 -20.23 1.18 0.40
N ASP A 101 -20.69 -0.08 0.51
CA ASP A 101 -21.59 -0.68 -0.45
C ASP A 101 -22.97 0.03 -0.44
N PRO A 102 -23.64 0.21 -1.58
CA PRO A 102 -23.32 -0.35 -2.91
C PRO A 102 -22.30 0.46 -3.74
N GLU A 103 -21.99 1.69 -3.36
CA GLU A 103 -21.14 2.60 -4.12
C GLU A 103 -19.72 2.05 -4.32
N HIS A 104 -19.08 1.56 -3.26
CA HIS A 104 -17.79 0.89 -3.30
C HIS A 104 -17.74 -0.21 -4.37
N ARG A 105 -18.79 -1.03 -4.47
CA ARG A 105 -18.84 -2.17 -5.37
C ARG A 105 -18.78 -1.77 -6.84
N TYR A 106 -19.43 -0.68 -7.26
CA TYR A 106 -19.41 -0.24 -8.65
C TYR A 106 -17.97 0.01 -9.15
N TYR A 107 -17.18 0.70 -8.35
CA TYR A 107 -15.78 0.97 -8.70
C TYR A 107 -14.91 -0.27 -8.61
N ARG A 108 -15.11 -1.09 -7.58
CA ARG A 108 -14.36 -2.32 -7.42
C ARG A 108 -14.57 -3.29 -8.57
N ASP A 109 -15.80 -3.44 -9.04
CA ASP A 109 -16.12 -4.31 -10.16
C ASP A 109 -15.56 -3.79 -11.49
N ALA A 110 -15.46 -2.48 -11.67
CA ALA A 110 -14.81 -1.87 -12.83
C ALA A 110 -13.29 -2.12 -12.85
N LEU A 111 -12.66 -2.21 -11.67
CA LEU A 111 -11.21 -2.38 -11.53
C LEU A 111 -10.75 -3.86 -11.49
N ASN A 112 -11.57 -4.77 -10.99
CA ASN A 112 -11.24 -6.18 -10.84
C ASN A 112 -10.66 -6.85 -12.11
N PRO A 113 -11.16 -6.56 -13.35
CA PRO A 113 -10.62 -7.14 -14.58
C PRO A 113 -9.14 -6.78 -14.86
N TYR A 114 -8.65 -5.69 -14.29
CA TYR A 114 -7.27 -5.22 -14.43
C TYR A 114 -6.33 -5.78 -13.36
N LEU A 115 -6.86 -6.14 -12.18
CA LEU A 115 -6.11 -6.49 -10.97
C LEU A 115 -6.28 -7.96 -10.55
N SER A 116 -7.03 -8.75 -11.35
CA SER A 116 -7.18 -10.19 -11.12
C SER A 116 -5.84 -10.93 -11.27
N PRO A 117 -5.68 -12.13 -10.68
CA PRO A 117 -4.44 -12.89 -10.81
C PRO A 117 -4.01 -13.13 -12.26
N ALA A 118 -4.99 -13.37 -13.16
CA ALA A 118 -4.72 -13.58 -14.59
C ALA A 118 -4.24 -12.30 -15.28
N ALA A 119 -4.84 -11.15 -14.95
CA ALA A 119 -4.43 -9.84 -15.48
C ALA A 119 -3.01 -9.49 -15.02
N VAL A 120 -2.72 -9.68 -13.73
CA VAL A 120 -1.41 -9.38 -13.15
C VAL A 120 -0.31 -10.27 -13.71
N LYS A 121 -0.60 -11.57 -13.94
CA LYS A 121 0.38 -12.49 -14.55
C LYS A 121 0.90 -12.02 -15.91
N ARG A 122 0.07 -11.35 -16.69
CA ARG A 122 0.44 -10.79 -17.99
C ARG A 122 1.51 -9.69 -17.90
N TRP A 123 1.55 -8.98 -16.77
CA TRP A 123 2.52 -7.92 -16.51
C TRP A 123 3.88 -8.45 -16.03
N GLN A 124 4.03 -9.75 -15.74
CA GLN A 124 5.28 -10.30 -15.22
C GLN A 124 6.50 -9.96 -16.07
N PRO A 125 6.50 -10.19 -17.43
CA PRO A 125 7.66 -9.83 -18.25
C PRO A 125 7.96 -8.33 -18.29
N PHE A 126 6.92 -7.48 -18.23
CA PHE A 126 7.07 -6.04 -18.13
C PHE A 126 7.78 -5.64 -16.82
N VAL A 127 7.33 -6.19 -15.70
CA VAL A 127 7.93 -5.96 -14.38
C VAL A 127 9.38 -6.42 -14.36
N ASP A 128 9.65 -7.63 -14.85
CA ASP A 128 11.01 -8.19 -14.88
C ASP A 128 11.96 -7.32 -15.71
N GLU A 129 11.47 -6.73 -16.80
CA GLU A 129 12.27 -5.86 -17.65
C GLU A 129 12.56 -4.49 -17.01
N VAL A 130 11.58 -3.89 -16.29
CA VAL A 130 11.83 -2.67 -15.51
C VAL A 130 12.83 -2.94 -14.39
N VAL A 131 12.66 -4.05 -13.66
CA VAL A 131 13.59 -4.47 -12.60
C VAL A 131 15.00 -4.66 -13.15
N ARG A 132 15.15 -5.38 -14.28
CA ARG A 132 16.45 -5.56 -14.94
C ARG A 132 17.10 -4.22 -15.23
N ALA A 133 16.35 -3.29 -15.81
CA ALA A 133 16.88 -1.97 -16.22
C ALA A 133 17.31 -1.13 -15.02
N CYS A 134 16.52 -1.12 -13.93
CA CYS A 134 16.91 -0.48 -12.67
C CYS A 134 18.24 -1.02 -12.14
N LEU A 135 18.42 -2.34 -12.14
CA LEU A 135 19.66 -2.95 -11.67
C LEU A 135 20.82 -2.69 -12.64
N ASP A 136 20.58 -2.67 -13.94
CA ASP A 136 21.61 -2.44 -14.95
C ASP A 136 22.22 -1.04 -14.89
N ASP A 137 21.47 -0.02 -14.50
CA ASP A 137 21.97 1.34 -14.31
C ASP A 137 23.03 1.42 -13.16
N HIS A 138 23.02 0.45 -12.24
CA HIS A 138 23.87 0.47 -11.05
C HIS A 138 24.85 -0.68 -10.95
N ILE A 139 24.64 -1.79 -11.67
CA ILE A 139 25.36 -3.06 -11.52
C ILE A 139 26.87 -2.93 -11.70
N GLU A 140 27.32 -2.07 -12.62
CA GLU A 140 28.75 -1.88 -12.89
C GLU A 140 29.45 -0.96 -11.88
N SER A 141 28.68 -0.12 -11.17
CA SER A 141 29.20 0.77 -10.13
C SER A 141 29.45 0.06 -8.82
N GLY A 142 28.79 -1.06 -8.56
CA GLY A 142 28.79 -1.77 -7.29
C GLY A 142 28.07 -1.02 -6.15
N ARG A 143 27.21 -0.06 -6.49
CA ARG A 143 26.44 0.75 -5.53
C ARG A 143 25.03 0.98 -6.03
N ILE A 144 24.06 0.97 -5.11
CA ILE A 144 22.65 1.24 -5.38
C ILE A 144 22.01 1.82 -4.12
N ASP A 145 20.99 2.66 -4.27
CA ASP A 145 20.00 2.89 -3.22
C ASP A 145 18.75 2.06 -3.57
N PHE A 146 18.48 1.01 -2.79
CA PHE A 146 17.37 0.11 -3.08
C PHE A 146 15.99 0.79 -3.03
N VAL A 147 15.85 1.93 -2.34
CA VAL A 147 14.62 2.70 -2.34
C VAL A 147 14.52 3.53 -3.62
N ASP A 148 15.50 4.41 -3.86
CA ASP A 148 15.43 5.40 -4.95
C ASP A 148 15.62 4.79 -6.33
N ASP A 149 16.48 3.76 -6.44
CA ASP A 149 16.91 3.21 -7.74
C ASP A 149 16.12 1.96 -8.16
N LEU A 150 15.34 1.35 -7.24
CA LEU A 150 14.60 0.11 -7.52
C LEU A 150 13.19 0.14 -6.98
N ALA A 151 13.02 0.17 -5.64
CA ALA A 151 11.74 -0.14 -5.01
C ALA A 151 10.67 0.94 -5.25
N ASN A 152 11.06 2.20 -5.43
CA ASN A 152 10.18 3.30 -5.83
C ASN A 152 9.87 3.28 -7.32
N VAL A 153 10.82 2.86 -8.15
CA VAL A 153 10.73 2.96 -9.61
C VAL A 153 9.76 1.93 -10.18
N VAL A 154 9.97 0.66 -9.82
CA VAL A 154 9.24 -0.45 -10.45
C VAL A 154 7.72 -0.37 -10.24
N PRO A 155 7.20 -0.12 -9.02
CA PRO A 155 5.76 0.05 -8.82
C PRO A 155 5.19 1.26 -9.54
N ALA A 156 5.94 2.38 -9.61
CA ALA A 156 5.51 3.60 -10.27
C ALA A 156 5.35 3.38 -11.78
N VAL A 157 6.37 2.84 -12.46
CA VAL A 157 6.32 2.57 -13.91
C VAL A 157 5.20 1.59 -14.25
N LEU A 158 5.03 0.51 -13.48
CA LEU A 158 3.95 -0.45 -13.69
C LEU A 158 2.57 0.18 -13.52
N THR A 159 2.38 0.95 -12.46
CA THR A 159 1.07 1.57 -12.19
C THR A 159 0.69 2.54 -13.31
N LEU A 160 1.62 3.37 -13.80
CA LEU A 160 1.35 4.24 -14.94
C LEU A 160 0.98 3.45 -16.19
N ALA A 161 1.67 2.33 -16.46
CA ALA A 161 1.33 1.43 -17.57
C ALA A 161 -0.10 0.89 -17.45
N MET A 162 -0.49 0.45 -16.25
CA MET A 162 -1.85 -0.06 -15.99
C MET A 162 -2.91 1.04 -16.08
N LEU A 163 -2.59 2.26 -15.66
CA LEU A 163 -3.49 3.42 -15.79
C LEU A 163 -3.68 3.85 -17.25
N GLY A 164 -2.71 3.62 -18.13
CA GLY A 164 -2.65 4.15 -19.49
C GLY A 164 -2.08 5.58 -19.55
N VAL A 165 -1.25 5.95 -18.58
CA VAL A 165 -0.50 7.20 -18.51
C VAL A 165 0.87 7.01 -19.18
N PRO A 166 1.41 8.01 -19.93
CA PRO A 166 2.74 7.90 -20.52
C PRO A 166 3.83 7.58 -19.48
N LEU A 167 4.61 6.53 -19.75
CA LEU A 167 5.60 6.01 -18.79
C LEU A 167 6.71 7.01 -18.47
N ALA A 168 7.09 7.87 -19.42
CA ALA A 168 8.08 8.92 -19.21
C ALA A 168 7.73 9.89 -18.06
N LYS A 169 6.45 9.91 -17.64
CA LYS A 169 5.97 10.75 -16.52
C LYS A 169 6.20 10.11 -15.15
N TRP A 170 6.77 8.91 -15.04
CA TRP A 170 6.83 8.18 -13.78
C TRP A 170 7.45 8.99 -12.63
N ARG A 171 8.49 9.78 -12.88
CA ARG A 171 9.12 10.63 -11.85
C ARG A 171 8.17 11.70 -11.33
N MET A 172 7.38 12.31 -12.20
CA MET A 172 6.39 13.34 -11.86
C MET A 172 5.28 12.79 -10.94
N TYR A 173 4.97 11.50 -11.06
CA TYR A 173 3.97 10.84 -10.21
C TYR A 173 4.60 10.26 -8.95
N ASN A 174 5.79 9.70 -9.04
CA ASN A 174 6.45 9.04 -7.93
C ASN A 174 6.94 10.03 -6.86
N GLU A 175 7.61 11.10 -7.26
CA GLU A 175 8.18 12.08 -6.31
C GLU A 175 7.14 12.62 -5.31
N PRO A 176 5.99 13.18 -5.73
CA PRO A 176 5.00 13.69 -4.78
C PRO A 176 4.32 12.59 -3.98
N ALA A 177 4.02 11.44 -4.58
CA ALA A 177 3.37 10.34 -3.89
C ALA A 177 4.24 9.83 -2.74
N HIS A 178 5.52 9.55 -3.00
CA HIS A 178 6.49 9.12 -2.00
C HIS A 178 6.74 10.19 -0.94
N ALA A 179 7.01 11.44 -1.35
CA ALA A 179 7.29 12.53 -0.43
C ALA A 179 6.11 12.85 0.51
N SER A 180 4.87 12.68 0.06
CA SER A 180 3.68 12.97 0.88
C SER A 180 3.54 12.06 2.10
N VAL A 181 4.12 10.86 2.08
CA VAL A 181 3.95 9.86 3.17
C VAL A 181 4.86 10.15 4.36
N TYR A 182 6.01 10.78 4.13
CA TYR A 182 7.00 11.04 5.18
C TYR A 182 7.24 12.52 5.48
N THR A 183 6.64 13.44 4.71
CA THR A 183 6.81 14.88 4.93
C THR A 183 5.75 15.38 5.91
N PRO A 184 6.11 15.79 7.14
CA PRO A 184 5.16 16.35 8.07
C PRO A 184 4.51 17.63 7.51
N PRO A 185 3.23 17.89 7.82
CA PRO A 185 2.50 19.06 7.31
C PRO A 185 3.11 20.42 7.70
N ASP A 186 3.82 20.47 8.81
CA ASP A 186 4.52 21.64 9.37
C ASP A 186 5.99 21.73 8.95
N SER A 187 6.46 20.81 8.11
CA SER A 187 7.84 20.81 7.63
C SER A 187 8.08 21.93 6.60
N PRO A 188 9.32 22.46 6.49
CA PRO A 188 9.69 23.44 5.45
C PRO A 188 9.43 22.95 4.02
N ASN A 189 9.41 21.64 3.81
CA ASN A 189 9.20 21.03 2.50
C ASN A 189 7.72 20.76 2.16
N ALA A 190 6.81 20.91 3.12
CA ALA A 190 5.39 20.58 2.93
C ALA A 190 4.73 21.34 1.79
N GLU A 191 5.08 22.63 1.61
CA GLU A 191 4.54 23.44 0.51
C GLU A 191 4.98 22.91 -0.85
N ARG A 192 6.27 22.59 -1.02
CA ARG A 192 6.79 21.99 -2.25
C ARG A 192 6.10 20.66 -2.57
N VAL A 193 5.92 19.80 -1.58
CA VAL A 193 5.23 18.50 -1.76
C VAL A 193 3.79 18.72 -2.19
N ARG A 194 3.10 19.73 -1.61
CA ARG A 194 1.74 20.09 -2.00
C ARG A 194 1.67 20.58 -3.45
N GLU A 195 2.60 21.46 -3.87
CA GLU A 195 2.67 21.94 -5.25
C GLU A 195 2.87 20.80 -6.25
N LEU A 196 3.79 19.87 -5.96
CA LEU A 196 4.03 18.69 -6.79
C LEU A 196 2.80 17.78 -6.86
N TYR A 197 2.12 17.56 -5.75
CA TYR A 197 0.90 16.77 -5.68
C TYR A 197 -0.25 17.41 -6.48
N MET A 198 -0.38 18.73 -6.43
CA MET A 198 -1.33 19.48 -7.23
C MET A 198 -1.01 19.37 -8.74
N ALA A 199 0.26 19.46 -9.12
CA ALA A 199 0.68 19.29 -10.51
C ALA A 199 0.35 17.89 -11.04
N MET A 200 0.57 16.84 -10.24
CA MET A 200 0.14 15.48 -10.54
C MET A 200 -1.38 15.40 -10.72
N GLY A 201 -2.16 16.02 -9.84
CA GLY A 201 -3.62 16.08 -9.93
C GLY A 201 -4.10 16.74 -11.23
N VAL A 202 -3.51 17.86 -11.62
CA VAL A 202 -3.82 18.54 -12.91
C VAL A 202 -3.51 17.64 -14.11
N ASP A 203 -2.40 16.91 -14.08
CA ASP A 203 -2.05 15.96 -15.14
C ASP A 203 -3.03 14.78 -15.21
N LEU A 204 -3.53 14.29 -14.09
CA LEU A 204 -4.58 13.26 -14.06
C LEU A 204 -5.89 13.75 -14.70
N PHE A 205 -6.32 14.96 -14.39
CA PHE A 205 -7.49 15.57 -15.07
C PHE A 205 -7.26 15.67 -16.58
N THR A 206 -6.07 16.09 -16.99
CA THR A 206 -5.70 16.18 -18.42
C THR A 206 -5.77 14.81 -19.09
N ASN A 207 -5.16 13.78 -18.49
CA ASN A 207 -5.20 12.40 -19.02
C ASN A 207 -6.62 11.85 -19.09
N LEU A 208 -7.47 12.14 -18.09
CA LEU A 208 -8.87 11.72 -18.10
C LEU A 208 -9.64 12.34 -19.26
N ALA A 209 -9.44 13.65 -19.52
CA ALA A 209 -10.06 14.35 -20.63
C ALA A 209 -9.57 13.81 -22.00
N GLU A 210 -8.24 13.67 -22.17
CA GLU A 210 -7.65 13.13 -23.39
C GLU A 210 -8.15 11.71 -23.72
N ILE A 211 -8.26 10.83 -22.70
CA ILE A 211 -8.73 9.45 -22.90
C ILE A 211 -10.21 9.39 -23.26
N ARG A 212 -11.02 10.33 -22.80
CA ARG A 212 -12.42 10.44 -23.24
C ARG A 212 -12.53 10.78 -24.73
N ASP A 213 -11.69 11.69 -25.21
CA ASP A 213 -11.67 12.13 -26.60
C ASP A 213 -10.98 11.10 -27.52
N ASN A 214 -9.89 10.51 -27.04
CA ASN A 214 -9.06 9.55 -27.77
C ASN A 214 -8.81 8.30 -26.90
N PRO A 215 -9.77 7.37 -26.86
CA PRO A 215 -9.72 6.18 -26.01
C PRO A 215 -8.48 5.31 -26.25
N ARG A 216 -7.76 4.98 -25.18
CA ARG A 216 -6.66 4.03 -25.20
C ARG A 216 -6.78 3.05 -24.03
N PRO A 217 -6.29 1.79 -24.17
CA PRO A 217 -6.41 0.81 -23.11
C PRO A 217 -5.79 1.30 -21.80
N GLY A 218 -6.48 1.06 -20.67
CA GLY A 218 -6.01 1.40 -19.34
C GLY A 218 -7.15 1.56 -18.34
N ILE A 219 -6.79 1.67 -17.08
CA ILE A 219 -7.76 1.84 -15.98
C ILE A 219 -8.49 3.18 -16.11
N ILE A 220 -7.81 4.24 -16.59
CA ILE A 220 -8.45 5.54 -16.82
C ILE A 220 -9.60 5.41 -17.82
N ASP A 221 -9.42 4.67 -18.92
CA ASP A 221 -10.49 4.44 -19.91
C ASP A 221 -11.68 3.67 -19.30
N ALA A 222 -11.39 2.67 -18.46
CA ALA A 222 -12.46 1.93 -17.75
C ALA A 222 -13.28 2.84 -16.83
N LEU A 223 -12.62 3.68 -16.06
CA LEU A 223 -13.28 4.63 -15.16
C LEU A 223 -14.02 5.72 -15.93
N ALA A 224 -13.47 6.25 -17.02
CA ALA A 224 -14.11 7.25 -17.88
C ALA A 224 -15.41 6.74 -18.51
N ARG A 225 -15.50 5.43 -18.77
CA ARG A 225 -16.70 4.77 -19.33
C ARG A 225 -17.66 4.23 -18.28
N LEU A 226 -17.29 4.24 -17.01
CA LEU A 226 -18.15 3.76 -15.93
C LEU A 226 -19.47 4.52 -15.94
N ARG A 227 -20.55 3.79 -15.70
CA ARG A 227 -21.90 4.34 -15.52
C ARG A 227 -22.51 3.69 -14.29
N ILE A 228 -22.96 4.55 -13.38
CA ILE A 228 -23.69 4.16 -12.17
C ILE A 228 -25.12 4.66 -12.36
N ASP A 229 -26.09 3.75 -12.39
CA ASP A 229 -27.50 4.05 -12.67
C ASP A 229 -27.73 4.85 -13.98
N GLY A 230 -26.84 4.63 -14.98
CA GLY A 230 -26.88 5.30 -16.29
C GLY A 230 -26.10 6.61 -16.37
N GLU A 231 -25.66 7.17 -15.25
CA GLU A 231 -24.91 8.42 -15.18
C GLU A 231 -23.40 8.19 -15.04
N ALA A 232 -22.60 9.12 -15.59
CA ALA A 232 -21.16 9.11 -15.38
C ALA A 232 -20.84 9.65 -13.98
N PRO A 233 -19.94 9.01 -13.23
CA PRO A 233 -19.45 9.58 -11.98
C PRO A 233 -18.79 10.95 -12.21
N PRO A 234 -18.84 11.86 -11.22
CA PRO A 234 -18.15 13.15 -11.28
C PRO A 234 -16.62 12.97 -11.47
N ASP A 235 -16.01 13.86 -12.25
CA ASP A 235 -14.56 13.78 -12.51
C ASP A 235 -13.72 13.78 -11.22
N ILE A 236 -14.13 14.54 -10.23
CA ILE A 236 -13.44 14.60 -8.95
C ILE A 236 -13.41 13.23 -8.23
N GLU A 237 -14.45 12.43 -8.34
CA GLU A 237 -14.46 11.06 -7.79
C GLU A 237 -13.55 10.13 -8.58
N LEU A 238 -13.53 10.26 -9.92
CA LEU A 238 -12.62 9.49 -10.76
C LEU A 238 -11.16 9.84 -10.45
N ILE A 239 -10.84 11.11 -10.25
CA ILE A 239 -9.51 11.56 -9.82
C ILE A 239 -9.17 11.03 -8.43
N GLY A 240 -10.12 11.02 -7.48
CA GLY A 240 -9.96 10.38 -6.18
C GLY A 240 -9.60 8.90 -6.29
N MET A 241 -10.25 8.19 -7.23
CA MET A 241 -9.97 6.79 -7.54
C MET A 241 -8.56 6.59 -8.11
N LEU A 242 -8.13 7.46 -9.04
CA LEU A 242 -6.80 7.41 -9.63
C LEU A 242 -5.70 7.72 -8.58
N ASN A 243 -5.92 8.71 -7.72
CA ASN A 243 -5.03 9.02 -6.61
C ASN A 243 -4.92 7.84 -5.62
N LEU A 244 -6.02 7.15 -5.33
CA LEU A 244 -6.02 5.95 -4.51
C LEU A 244 -5.14 4.84 -5.11
N LEU A 245 -5.24 4.62 -6.43
CA LEU A 245 -4.45 3.58 -7.11
C LEU A 245 -2.95 3.93 -7.13
N ILE A 246 -2.61 5.21 -7.29
CA ILE A 246 -1.24 5.70 -7.24
C ILE A 246 -0.68 5.57 -5.81
N GLY A 247 -1.32 6.18 -4.83
CA GLY A 247 -0.87 6.17 -3.43
C GLY A 247 -0.79 4.76 -2.85
N GLY A 248 -1.79 3.92 -3.13
CA GLY A 248 -1.82 2.54 -2.66
C GLY A 248 -0.84 1.62 -3.39
N GLY A 249 -0.48 1.94 -4.64
CA GLY A 249 0.36 1.09 -5.49
C GLY A 249 1.86 1.33 -5.34
N PHE A 250 2.28 2.54 -4.99
CA PHE A 250 3.71 2.90 -4.97
C PHE A 250 4.35 2.52 -3.64
N ASP A 251 4.11 3.30 -2.61
CA ASP A 251 4.93 3.33 -1.42
C ASP A 251 4.80 2.09 -0.52
N THR A 252 3.65 1.41 -0.53
CA THR A 252 3.48 0.16 0.24
C THR A 252 4.36 -0.97 -0.29
N THR A 253 4.51 -1.08 -1.61
CA THR A 253 5.38 -2.10 -2.24
C THR A 253 6.84 -1.72 -2.10
N THR A 254 7.16 -0.42 -2.17
CA THR A 254 8.47 0.14 -1.85
C THR A 254 8.89 -0.23 -0.44
N ALA A 255 8.04 0.06 0.54
CA ALA A 255 8.31 -0.22 1.95
C ALA A 255 8.54 -1.72 2.22
N LEU A 256 7.69 -2.60 1.67
CA LEU A 256 7.87 -4.04 1.80
C LEU A 256 9.24 -4.50 1.25
N THR A 257 9.61 -3.99 0.06
CA THR A 257 10.84 -4.40 -0.62
C THR A 257 12.07 -3.90 0.14
N ALA A 258 12.07 -2.63 0.57
CA ALA A 258 13.16 -2.04 1.31
C ALA A 258 13.41 -2.77 2.63
N HIS A 259 12.36 -3.00 3.43
CA HIS A 259 12.48 -3.74 4.68
C HIS A 259 12.94 -5.19 4.51
N ALA A 260 12.44 -5.88 3.49
CA ALA A 260 12.87 -7.26 3.22
C ALA A 260 14.34 -7.33 2.81
N LEU A 261 14.82 -6.37 1.99
CA LEU A 261 16.22 -6.29 1.58
C LEU A 261 17.12 -5.87 2.74
N GLU A 262 16.72 -4.93 3.58
CA GLU A 262 17.43 -4.56 4.80
C GLU A 262 17.60 -5.78 5.70
N TRP A 263 16.50 -6.47 6.03
CA TRP A 263 16.54 -7.65 6.91
C TRP A 263 17.40 -8.78 6.34
N LEU A 264 17.27 -9.09 5.04
CA LEU A 264 18.12 -10.09 4.38
C LEU A 264 19.57 -9.64 4.25
N GLY A 265 19.86 -8.34 4.27
CA GLY A 265 21.20 -7.79 4.34
C GLY A 265 21.90 -8.09 5.66
N GLU A 266 21.14 -8.07 6.76
CA GLU A 266 21.57 -8.38 8.11
C GLU A 266 21.59 -9.88 8.41
N HIS A 267 20.67 -10.66 7.80
CA HIS A 267 20.51 -12.10 8.03
C HIS A 267 21.00 -12.90 6.81
N THR A 268 22.31 -12.92 6.62
CA THR A 268 22.94 -13.48 5.42
C THR A 268 22.77 -15.00 5.27
N ASP A 269 22.64 -15.74 6.35
CA ASP A 269 22.30 -17.16 6.38
C ASP A 269 20.85 -17.44 5.89
N GLU A 270 19.89 -16.63 6.31
CA GLU A 270 18.52 -16.71 5.80
C GLU A 270 18.42 -16.25 4.34
N ARG A 271 19.21 -15.27 3.92
CA ARG A 271 19.35 -14.88 2.52
C ARG A 271 19.87 -16.02 1.65
N GLU A 272 20.93 -16.72 2.09
CA GLU A 272 21.47 -17.89 1.42
C GLU A 272 20.44 -19.04 1.39
N ARG A 273 19.74 -19.28 2.50
CA ARG A 273 18.66 -20.27 2.60
C ARG A 273 17.52 -19.99 1.61
N LEU A 274 17.07 -18.73 1.53
CA LEU A 274 16.04 -18.30 0.59
C LEU A 274 16.50 -18.47 -0.86
N THR A 275 17.72 -18.10 -1.17
CA THR A 275 18.28 -18.22 -2.53
C THR A 275 18.40 -19.69 -2.94
N THR A 276 18.92 -20.56 -2.07
CA THR A 276 19.17 -21.99 -2.34
C THR A 276 17.87 -22.77 -2.47
N HIS A 277 16.87 -22.45 -1.63
CA HIS A 277 15.59 -23.17 -1.56
C HIS A 277 14.42 -22.35 -2.11
N ARG A 278 14.66 -21.44 -3.05
CA ARG A 278 13.72 -20.44 -3.57
C ARG A 278 12.37 -21.03 -3.96
N ALA A 279 12.35 -22.15 -4.69
CA ALA A 279 11.11 -22.76 -5.15
C ALA A 279 10.15 -23.15 -4.00
N ALA A 280 10.69 -23.50 -2.85
CA ALA A 280 9.91 -23.84 -1.66
C ALA A 280 9.62 -22.64 -0.75
N LEU A 281 10.55 -21.68 -0.68
CA LEU A 281 10.50 -20.61 0.31
C LEU A 281 9.95 -19.29 -0.20
N LEU A 282 10.05 -18.95 -1.50
CA LEU A 282 9.69 -17.63 -2.01
C LEU A 282 8.26 -17.21 -1.66
N ASN A 283 7.28 -18.13 -1.83
CA ASN A 283 5.90 -17.81 -1.52
C ASN A 283 5.65 -17.65 0.00
N PRO A 284 5.99 -18.61 0.87
CA PRO A 284 5.81 -18.42 2.30
C PRO A 284 6.62 -17.24 2.87
N ALA A 285 7.84 -17.00 2.40
CA ALA A 285 8.64 -15.85 2.79
C ALA A 285 7.99 -14.52 2.38
N THR A 286 7.37 -14.46 1.19
CA THR A 286 6.62 -13.26 0.76
C THR A 286 5.48 -12.94 1.73
N GLU A 287 4.68 -13.95 2.14
CA GLU A 287 3.60 -13.74 3.10
C GLU A 287 4.15 -13.39 4.50
N GLU A 288 5.31 -13.95 4.87
CA GLU A 288 5.93 -13.62 6.15
C GLU A 288 6.51 -12.21 6.20
N PHE A 289 7.16 -11.74 5.14
CA PHE A 289 7.58 -10.34 5.03
C PHE A 289 6.38 -9.38 5.11
N LEU A 290 5.26 -9.72 4.44
CA LEU A 290 4.03 -8.97 4.53
C LEU A 290 3.49 -8.92 5.97
N ARG A 291 3.42 -10.07 6.66
CA ARG A 291 2.99 -10.14 8.06
C ARG A 291 3.89 -9.30 8.96
N TYR A 292 5.19 -9.54 8.85
CA TYR A 292 6.18 -8.99 9.77
C TYR A 292 6.32 -7.48 9.65
N PHE A 293 6.41 -6.96 8.44
CA PHE A 293 6.61 -5.53 8.21
C PHE A 293 5.30 -4.73 8.10
N THR A 294 4.22 -5.34 7.62
CA THR A 294 2.89 -4.69 7.49
C THR A 294 3.00 -3.24 7.01
N PRO A 295 3.35 -2.97 5.73
CA PRO A 295 3.67 -1.62 5.25
C PRO A 295 2.60 -0.57 5.54
N ALA A 296 1.32 -0.91 5.37
CA ALA A 296 0.18 -0.10 5.82
C ALA A 296 -0.24 -0.61 7.21
N PRO A 297 0.09 0.10 8.32
CA PRO A 297 -0.06 -0.43 9.67
C PRO A 297 -1.51 -0.52 10.15
N GLY A 298 -2.45 0.14 9.48
CA GLY A 298 -3.86 0.12 9.82
C GLY A 298 -4.68 1.10 9.01
N ASP A 299 -5.99 1.08 9.22
CA ASP A 299 -6.95 2.00 8.64
C ASP A 299 -7.99 2.42 9.66
N ALA A 300 -8.48 3.66 9.56
CA ALA A 300 -9.59 4.11 10.38
C ALA A 300 -10.95 3.71 9.82
N ARG A 301 -11.94 3.73 10.71
CA ARG A 301 -13.35 3.45 10.44
C ARG A 301 -14.24 4.38 11.28
N THR A 302 -15.53 4.35 10.99
CA THR A 302 -16.56 4.97 11.83
C THR A 302 -17.57 3.91 12.23
N ILE A 303 -17.99 3.92 13.50
CA ILE A 303 -19.09 3.08 13.98
C ILE A 303 -20.40 3.69 13.46
N SER A 304 -21.15 2.93 12.66
CA SER A 304 -22.38 3.41 12.01
C SER A 304 -23.65 3.10 12.77
N ALA A 305 -23.57 2.23 13.81
CA ALA A 305 -24.65 1.96 14.75
C ALA A 305 -24.05 1.44 16.06
N ASP A 306 -24.73 1.70 17.18
CA ASP A 306 -24.32 1.15 18.48
C ASP A 306 -24.13 -0.36 18.42
N MET A 307 -23.01 -0.84 18.93
CA MET A 307 -22.69 -2.27 18.95
C MET A 307 -21.91 -2.66 20.21
N ASP A 308 -21.96 -3.93 20.54
CA ASP A 308 -21.18 -4.54 21.61
C ASP A 308 -20.22 -5.56 21.01
N LEU A 309 -18.95 -5.48 21.39
CA LEU A 309 -17.94 -6.50 21.10
C LEU A 309 -17.33 -6.97 22.43
N ASP A 310 -17.70 -8.19 22.84
CA ASP A 310 -17.20 -8.85 24.04
C ASP A 310 -17.34 -7.99 25.33
N GLY A 311 -18.46 -7.27 25.45
CA GLY A 311 -18.77 -6.39 26.58
C GLY A 311 -18.20 -4.97 26.46
N VAL A 312 -17.53 -4.63 25.35
CA VAL A 312 -17.11 -3.27 25.03
C VAL A 312 -18.14 -2.63 24.10
N VAL A 313 -18.79 -1.57 24.58
CA VAL A 313 -19.83 -0.87 23.82
C VAL A 313 -19.21 0.25 22.99
N LEU A 314 -19.32 0.13 21.66
CA LEU A 314 -18.93 1.16 20.70
C LEU A 314 -20.19 1.92 20.26
N LYS A 315 -20.11 3.25 20.21
CA LYS A 315 -21.24 4.10 19.91
C LYS A 315 -21.20 4.63 18.47
N GLU A 316 -22.39 4.83 17.91
CA GLU A 316 -22.54 5.49 16.59
C GLU A 316 -21.78 6.82 16.54
N GLY A 317 -21.07 7.05 15.45
CA GLY A 317 -20.25 8.21 15.19
C GLY A 317 -18.88 8.21 15.88
N GLU A 318 -18.53 7.17 16.67
CA GLU A 318 -17.17 7.03 17.19
C GLU A 318 -16.21 6.54 16.12
N ARG A 319 -14.97 7.06 16.20
CA ARG A 319 -13.90 6.64 15.29
C ARG A 319 -13.23 5.39 15.85
N LEU A 320 -12.72 4.57 14.95
CA LEU A 320 -12.03 3.33 15.25
C LEU A 320 -10.77 3.23 14.38
N TRP A 321 -9.64 2.84 14.96
CA TRP A 321 -8.44 2.44 14.26
C TRP A 321 -8.30 0.91 14.29
N LEU A 322 -8.28 0.27 13.13
CA LEU A 322 -7.97 -1.15 12.98
C LEU A 322 -6.47 -1.29 12.75
N SER A 323 -5.73 -1.81 13.74
CA SER A 323 -4.28 -1.97 13.62
C SER A 323 -3.92 -3.32 13.00
N TRP A 324 -3.72 -3.35 11.68
CA TRP A 324 -3.23 -4.54 10.98
C TRP A 324 -1.87 -5.00 11.50
N ALA A 325 -0.98 -4.03 11.79
CA ALA A 325 0.38 -4.30 12.26
C ALA A 325 0.39 -4.97 13.63
N MET A 326 -0.44 -4.50 14.58
CA MET A 326 -0.54 -5.11 15.91
C MET A 326 -1.21 -6.48 15.83
N ALA A 327 -2.31 -6.62 15.07
CA ALA A 327 -2.97 -7.91 14.88
C ALA A 327 -2.05 -8.97 14.24
N ASN A 328 -1.12 -8.56 13.39
CA ASN A 328 -0.10 -9.45 12.83
C ASN A 328 0.98 -9.90 13.83
N ARG A 329 0.97 -9.36 15.04
CA ARG A 329 1.83 -9.73 16.17
C ARG A 329 1.08 -10.40 17.31
N ASP A 330 -0.17 -10.79 17.09
CA ASP A 330 -1.00 -11.42 18.12
C ASP A 330 -0.56 -12.87 18.38
N PRO A 331 -0.09 -13.19 19.60
CA PRO A 331 0.36 -14.53 19.97
C PRO A 331 -0.77 -15.55 20.01
N SER A 332 -2.03 -15.12 19.99
CA SER A 332 -3.17 -16.05 19.87
C SER A 332 -3.36 -16.60 18.45
N LEU A 333 -2.77 -15.91 17.45
CA LEU A 333 -2.87 -16.25 16.02
C LEU A 333 -1.57 -16.74 15.41
N PHE A 334 -0.43 -16.31 15.94
CA PHE A 334 0.89 -16.61 15.39
C PHE A 334 1.83 -17.09 16.50
N ASP A 335 2.40 -18.27 16.32
CA ASP A 335 3.48 -18.76 17.18
C ASP A 335 4.71 -17.85 16.98
N ASP A 336 5.38 -17.44 18.07
CA ASP A 336 6.54 -16.55 18.06
C ASP A 336 6.33 -15.35 17.08
N PRO A 337 5.31 -14.50 17.37
CA PRO A 337 4.85 -13.48 16.40
C PRO A 337 5.89 -12.41 16.10
N ASP A 338 6.86 -12.21 16.99
CA ASP A 338 7.93 -11.22 16.83
C ASP A 338 9.14 -11.73 16.04
N ASP A 339 9.16 -13.01 15.74
CA ASP A 339 10.18 -13.60 14.88
C ASP A 339 9.74 -13.60 13.42
N LEU A 340 10.70 -13.31 12.51
CA LEU A 340 10.51 -13.45 11.08
C LEU A 340 10.94 -14.85 10.66
N VAL A 341 9.97 -15.68 10.28
CA VAL A 341 10.16 -17.10 9.95
C VAL A 341 9.79 -17.35 8.49
N LEU A 342 10.79 -17.46 7.59
CA LEU A 342 10.58 -17.51 6.12
C LEU A 342 9.65 -18.62 5.65
N ASP A 343 9.50 -19.70 6.39
CA ASP A 343 8.64 -20.84 6.06
C ASP A 343 7.47 -21.03 7.03
N ARG A 344 6.99 -19.95 7.66
CA ARG A 344 5.84 -19.97 8.56
C ARG A 344 4.63 -20.65 7.91
N LYS A 345 4.08 -21.68 8.57
CA LYS A 345 3.04 -22.55 7.98
C LYS A 345 1.64 -21.93 8.00
N ALA A 346 1.20 -21.39 9.13
CA ALA A 346 -0.12 -20.80 9.29
C ALA A 346 0.00 -19.27 9.27
N ASN A 347 0.01 -18.67 8.07
CA ASN A 347 0.26 -17.24 7.89
C ASN A 347 -0.95 -16.52 7.26
N ARG A 348 -2.05 -16.41 8.04
CA ARG A 348 -3.25 -15.66 7.63
C ARG A 348 -3.17 -14.22 8.15
N HIS A 349 -2.19 -13.48 7.64
CA HIS A 349 -1.94 -12.12 8.07
C HIS A 349 -2.99 -11.10 7.59
N PHE A 350 -3.02 -9.94 8.24
CA PHE A 350 -3.95 -8.83 8.01
C PHE A 350 -3.40 -7.72 7.10
N SER A 351 -2.20 -7.81 6.57
CA SER A 351 -1.48 -6.73 5.87
C SER A 351 -2.19 -6.23 4.60
N PHE A 352 -3.14 -6.97 4.07
CA PHE A 352 -3.99 -6.53 2.97
C PHE A 352 -5.42 -6.14 3.42
N GLY A 353 -5.63 -5.96 4.70
CA GLY A 353 -6.96 -5.74 5.25
C GLY A 353 -7.90 -6.94 5.07
N LEU A 354 -9.14 -6.78 5.48
CA LEU A 354 -10.18 -7.81 5.46
C LEU A 354 -11.51 -7.28 4.88
N GLY A 355 -12.45 -8.20 4.66
CA GLY A 355 -13.80 -7.87 4.22
C GLY A 355 -13.87 -7.33 2.80
N VAL A 356 -14.86 -6.49 2.54
CA VAL A 356 -15.14 -5.93 1.21
C VAL A 356 -14.02 -4.99 0.73
N HIS A 357 -13.35 -4.32 1.67
CA HIS A 357 -12.23 -3.41 1.42
C HIS A 357 -10.85 -4.09 1.36
N ARG A 358 -10.79 -5.43 1.37
CA ARG A 358 -9.51 -6.12 1.21
C ARG A 358 -8.76 -5.60 -0.02
N CYS A 359 -7.46 -5.33 0.13
CA CYS A 359 -6.61 -4.72 -0.89
C CYS A 359 -6.82 -5.33 -2.29
N ILE A 360 -7.22 -4.50 -3.24
CA ILE A 360 -7.46 -4.89 -4.63
C ILE A 360 -6.14 -5.15 -5.37
N GLY A 361 -5.06 -4.45 -4.97
CA GLY A 361 -3.71 -4.56 -5.54
C GLY A 361 -2.87 -5.71 -5.00
N SER A 362 -3.41 -6.57 -4.12
CA SER A 362 -2.63 -7.60 -3.42
C SER A 362 -1.88 -8.58 -4.32
N ASN A 363 -2.38 -8.85 -5.55
CA ASN A 363 -1.70 -9.68 -6.54
C ASN A 363 -0.54 -8.92 -7.21
N VAL A 364 -0.75 -7.64 -7.51
CA VAL A 364 0.29 -6.75 -8.08
C VAL A 364 1.45 -6.63 -7.11
N ALA A 365 1.16 -6.29 -5.84
CA ALA A 365 2.18 -6.15 -4.80
C ALA A 365 3.06 -7.40 -4.67
N ARG A 366 2.45 -8.59 -4.62
CA ARG A 366 3.21 -9.85 -4.55
C ARG A 366 4.05 -10.12 -5.79
N THR A 367 3.55 -9.80 -6.96
CA THR A 367 4.26 -9.99 -8.22
C THR A 367 5.47 -9.07 -8.30
N VAL A 368 5.28 -7.79 -8.08
CA VAL A 368 6.33 -6.77 -8.12
C VAL A 368 7.40 -7.05 -7.06
N PHE A 369 6.98 -7.29 -5.82
CA PHE A 369 7.89 -7.63 -4.73
C PHE A 369 8.78 -8.84 -5.06
N LYS A 370 8.16 -9.95 -5.53
CA LYS A 370 8.93 -11.16 -5.86
C LYS A 370 9.90 -10.95 -7.00
N SER A 371 9.54 -10.17 -8.02
CA SER A 371 10.44 -9.86 -9.13
C SER A 371 11.66 -9.07 -8.65
N MET A 372 11.45 -8.02 -7.87
CA MET A 372 12.55 -7.22 -7.32
C MET A 372 13.45 -8.06 -6.41
N LEU A 373 12.85 -8.77 -5.45
CA LEU A 373 13.60 -9.62 -4.52
C LEU A 373 14.44 -10.67 -5.25
N CYS A 374 13.83 -11.42 -6.19
CA CYS A 374 14.56 -12.45 -6.92
C CYS A 374 15.71 -11.86 -7.75
N ALA A 375 15.50 -10.76 -8.44
CA ALA A 375 16.52 -10.13 -9.25
C ALA A 375 17.70 -9.60 -8.43
N VAL A 376 17.44 -9.01 -7.25
CA VAL A 376 18.51 -8.59 -6.32
C VAL A 376 19.30 -9.79 -5.82
N LEU A 377 18.63 -10.86 -5.37
CA LEU A 377 19.29 -12.08 -4.90
C LEU A 377 20.13 -12.77 -6.00
N ASP A 378 19.72 -12.67 -7.26
CA ASP A 378 20.45 -13.27 -8.38
C ASP A 378 21.63 -12.43 -8.85
N ARG A 379 21.50 -11.11 -8.83
CA ARG A 379 22.48 -10.20 -9.46
C ARG A 379 23.40 -9.50 -8.47
N MET A 380 22.99 -9.40 -7.21
CA MET A 380 23.72 -8.75 -6.12
C MET A 380 23.76 -9.65 -4.87
N PRO A 381 24.18 -10.94 -5.00
CA PRO A 381 24.02 -11.93 -3.92
C PRO A 381 24.79 -11.58 -2.64
N ASP A 382 25.81 -10.74 -2.75
CA ASP A 382 26.70 -10.32 -1.66
C ASP A 382 26.44 -8.89 -1.18
N TYR A 383 25.30 -8.28 -1.55
CA TYR A 383 25.00 -6.91 -1.17
C TYR A 383 25.05 -6.70 0.35
N ARG A 384 25.45 -5.50 0.74
CA ARG A 384 25.50 -5.03 2.12
C ARG A 384 24.86 -3.65 2.20
N CYS A 385 23.81 -3.52 2.99
CA CYS A 385 23.21 -2.21 3.27
C CYS A 385 24.16 -1.38 4.14
N ASP A 386 24.16 -0.08 3.91
CA ASP A 386 24.90 0.88 4.72
C ASP A 386 24.01 1.34 5.89
N PRO A 387 24.29 0.91 7.13
CA PRO A 387 23.44 1.27 8.27
C PRO A 387 23.48 2.78 8.58
N ASP A 388 24.59 3.48 8.28
CA ASP A 388 24.73 4.91 8.52
C ASP A 388 23.98 5.74 7.44
N GLY A 389 23.81 5.20 6.24
CA GLY A 389 23.08 5.80 5.14
C GLY A 389 21.60 5.41 5.09
N THR A 390 21.18 4.38 5.80
CA THR A 390 19.77 3.93 5.84
C THR A 390 18.90 4.93 6.60
N VAL A 391 17.81 5.37 5.97
CA VAL A 391 16.91 6.37 6.54
C VAL A 391 15.48 5.87 6.54
N HIS A 392 15.02 5.41 7.69
CA HIS A 392 13.60 5.06 7.88
C HIS A 392 12.71 6.29 8.03
N TYR A 393 11.41 6.15 7.80
CA TYR A 393 10.46 7.20 8.16
C TYR A 393 10.45 7.43 9.67
N ASP A 394 10.28 8.68 10.07
CA ASP A 394 10.30 9.06 11.49
C ASP A 394 9.13 8.44 12.28
N THR A 395 7.99 8.22 11.60
CA THR A 395 6.79 7.65 12.18
C THR A 395 6.27 6.48 11.34
N ILE A 396 5.42 5.65 11.93
CA ILE A 396 4.67 4.59 11.24
C ILE A 396 3.17 4.88 11.20
N GLY A 397 2.82 6.17 11.17
CA GLY A 397 1.42 6.61 11.23
C GLY A 397 0.60 6.33 9.98
N VAL A 398 1.23 6.37 8.81
CA VAL A 398 0.57 6.14 7.51
C VAL A 398 1.18 4.92 6.82
N ILE A 399 2.48 4.95 6.58
CA ILE A 399 3.26 3.84 5.99
C ILE A 399 4.47 3.58 6.89
N GLN A 400 4.77 2.32 7.10
CA GLN A 400 6.03 1.88 7.69
C GLN A 400 7.04 1.67 6.57
N GLY A 401 7.89 2.66 6.30
CA GLY A 401 8.79 2.67 5.15
C GLY A 401 10.14 3.33 5.42
N MET A 402 10.87 3.52 4.32
CA MET A 402 12.22 4.11 4.30
C MET A 402 12.32 5.16 3.20
N ARG A 403 13.15 6.18 3.44
CA ARG A 403 13.54 7.15 2.42
C ARG A 403 14.74 6.69 1.61
N HIS A 404 15.71 6.04 2.27
CA HIS A 404 16.96 5.58 1.67
C HIS A 404 17.38 4.23 2.22
N LEU A 405 17.90 3.37 1.34
CA LEU A 405 18.53 2.11 1.68
C LEU A 405 19.76 1.89 0.78
N PRO A 406 20.83 2.67 0.98
CA PRO A 406 22.04 2.53 0.19
C PRO A 406 22.75 1.20 0.48
N ALA A 407 23.28 0.59 -0.57
CA ALA A 407 23.97 -0.67 -0.49
C ALA A 407 25.19 -0.73 -1.42
N THR A 408 26.14 -1.59 -1.09
CA THR A 408 27.30 -1.95 -1.90
C THR A 408 27.28 -3.45 -2.20
N PHE A 409 27.85 -3.83 -3.34
CA PHE A 409 27.94 -5.22 -3.78
C PHE A 409 29.11 -5.39 -4.78
N THR A 410 29.47 -6.62 -5.09
CA THR A 410 30.48 -6.89 -6.14
C THR A 410 29.94 -6.46 -7.50
N PRO A 411 30.62 -5.54 -8.23
CA PRO A 411 30.19 -5.12 -9.55
C PRO A 411 29.98 -6.27 -10.51
N GLY A 412 28.87 -6.20 -11.26
CA GLY A 412 28.52 -7.14 -12.31
C GLY A 412 28.54 -6.50 -13.69
N ARG A 413 27.83 -7.14 -14.63
CA ARG A 413 27.68 -6.64 -16.00
C ARG A 413 26.21 -6.31 -16.29
N ALA A 414 25.97 -5.19 -16.98
CA ALA A 414 24.66 -4.88 -17.54
C ALA A 414 24.22 -5.95 -18.55
N LEU A 415 22.94 -6.27 -18.56
CA LEU A 415 22.33 -7.27 -19.46
C LEU A 415 21.60 -6.62 -20.63
N GLY A 416 21.33 -5.33 -20.55
CA GLY A 416 20.60 -4.59 -21.58
C GLY A 416 20.69 -3.08 -21.35
N PRO A 417 19.85 -2.29 -22.02
CA PRO A 417 19.82 -0.84 -21.86
C PRO A 417 19.33 -0.44 -20.46
N GLY A 418 19.73 0.75 -20.03
CA GLY A 418 19.27 1.34 -18.76
C GLY A 418 17.79 1.69 -18.74
N LEU A 419 17.35 2.29 -17.63
CA LEU A 419 15.94 2.51 -17.34
C LEU A 419 15.24 3.43 -18.36
N ASP A 420 15.84 4.56 -18.70
CA ASP A 420 15.17 5.55 -19.58
C ASP A 420 14.91 4.96 -20.98
N GLU A 421 15.87 4.28 -21.57
CA GLU A 421 15.69 3.62 -22.87
C GLU A 421 14.70 2.45 -22.80
N THR A 422 14.73 1.72 -21.68
CA THR A 422 13.79 0.62 -21.43
C THR A 422 12.37 1.15 -21.30
N VAL A 423 12.14 2.24 -20.57
CA VAL A 423 10.83 2.88 -20.41
C VAL A 423 10.27 3.31 -21.78
N ASP A 424 11.08 3.92 -22.64
CA ASP A 424 10.67 4.31 -23.99
C ASP A 424 10.29 3.09 -24.86
N ARG A 425 11.02 1.99 -24.74
CA ARG A 425 10.73 0.74 -25.44
C ARG A 425 9.43 0.12 -24.93
N LEU A 426 9.25 0.05 -23.61
CA LEU A 426 8.06 -0.50 -22.97
C LEU A 426 6.80 0.32 -23.28
N GLN A 427 6.92 1.66 -23.41
CA GLN A 427 5.81 2.49 -23.88
C GLN A 427 5.32 2.03 -25.25
N ARG A 428 6.22 1.83 -26.21
CA ARG A 428 5.84 1.34 -27.55
C ARG A 428 5.15 -0.02 -27.50
N ILE A 429 5.65 -0.94 -26.68
CA ILE A 429 5.04 -2.26 -26.49
C ILE A 429 3.62 -2.13 -25.91
N CYS A 430 3.41 -1.29 -24.90
CA CYS A 430 2.09 -1.04 -24.33
C CYS A 430 1.11 -0.51 -25.39
N ASP A 431 1.55 0.42 -26.22
CA ASP A 431 0.73 1.04 -27.27
C ASP A 431 0.38 0.03 -28.37
N GLU A 432 1.35 -0.77 -28.84
CA GLU A 432 1.17 -1.73 -29.92
C GLU A 432 0.38 -2.97 -29.51
N GLN A 433 0.64 -3.50 -28.31
CA GLN A 433 0.06 -4.79 -27.86
C GLN A 433 -1.18 -4.61 -26.98
N GLY A 434 -1.46 -3.39 -26.51
CA GLY A 434 -2.61 -3.10 -25.66
C GLY A 434 -2.55 -3.85 -24.34
N LEU A 435 -1.38 -3.92 -23.70
CA LEU A 435 -1.16 -4.63 -22.43
C LEU A 435 -2.14 -4.23 -21.32
N ALA A 436 -2.54 -2.98 -21.30
CA ALA A 436 -3.45 -2.42 -20.31
C ALA A 436 -4.94 -2.73 -20.58
N ARG A 437 -5.28 -3.65 -21.48
CA ARG A 437 -6.67 -4.10 -21.68
C ARG A 437 -7.13 -4.98 -20.50
N PRO A 438 -8.42 -4.91 -20.11
CA PRO A 438 -8.95 -5.79 -19.09
C PRO A 438 -8.94 -7.26 -19.55
N ILE A 439 -8.83 -8.21 -18.61
CA ILE A 439 -9.09 -9.61 -18.89
C ILE A 439 -10.53 -9.92 -18.47
N THR A 440 -11.40 -10.09 -19.44
CA THR A 440 -12.84 -10.39 -19.24
C THR A 440 -13.14 -11.87 -19.32
N GLU A 441 -12.27 -12.67 -19.99
CA GLU A 441 -12.45 -14.12 -20.14
C GLU A 441 -11.21 -14.90 -19.67
N ARG A 442 -11.42 -16.06 -19.00
CA ARG A 442 -10.34 -16.95 -18.52
C ARG A 442 -9.41 -17.51 -19.62
N LYS A 443 -9.76 -17.34 -20.90
CA LYS A 443 -9.01 -17.86 -22.06
C LYS A 443 -7.99 -16.90 -22.66
N GLU A 444 -8.00 -15.61 -22.28
CA GLU A 444 -7.16 -14.58 -22.91
C GLU A 444 -5.77 -14.38 -22.28
N ALA A 445 -5.31 -15.30 -21.44
CA ALA A 445 -3.93 -15.26 -20.95
C ALA A 445 -2.93 -15.72 -22.03
N ALA A 446 -2.89 -15.02 -23.17
CA ALA A 446 -1.84 -15.20 -24.15
C ALA A 446 -0.50 -14.73 -23.58
N VAL A 447 0.53 -15.54 -23.72
CA VAL A 447 1.92 -15.16 -23.45
C VAL A 447 2.27 -14.04 -24.45
N ILE A 448 2.69 -12.89 -23.93
CA ILE A 448 3.17 -11.78 -24.74
C ILE A 448 4.67 -11.96 -24.87
N ASP A 449 5.18 -12.03 -26.11
CA ASP A 449 6.63 -12.04 -26.39
C ASP A 449 7.20 -10.64 -26.25
N PHE A 450 8.22 -10.50 -25.40
CA PHE A 450 8.95 -9.25 -25.13
C PHE A 450 10.28 -9.21 -25.90
#